data_837b9fdaa84e75be58687ce08f476e0c
#
_entry.id   837b9fdaa84e75be58687ce08f476e0c
#
_cell.length_a   1.000
_cell.length_b   1.000
_cell.length_c   1.000
_cell.angle_alpha   90.00
_cell.angle_beta   90.00
_cell.angle_gamma   90.00
#
_symmetry.space_group_name_H-M   'P 1'
#
loop_
_entity.id
_entity.type
_entity.pdbx_description
1 polymer ?
#
loop_
_entity_poly.entity_id
_entity_poly.type
_entity_poly.pdbx_seq_one_letter_code
_entity_poly.pdbx_strand_id
1 'polypeptide(L)'
;MNIVSVSRESPPTSAPVNSLYVWMVASIAALGGFLFGYDWVVIGGAKPFYEKFFALTLPSQQGWAMSCALIGCLLGALASGALSERLGRKKPLILAAVIFCLSSIGTGMADHFQIFVFWRILGGFAIGLASSLSPVYIAELAPAHLRGKLVSMNQLTIVCGILLAQVVNWLIAKPISPTATASEILNSWNGQVGWRWMFAVTAIPALLFLTAMFFVPESPRWLARHGAPDKAKAVLTSIGGERYSEAVYSEIESSIAAEHAEASLQTLFAPKTRRILWLGIFLAVLQQWCGINVIFNYAEEVFSAAGFPVSDILFNIVVTGAVNVLFTIIALRTVDRYGRRVLMLLGSAGLGIIYALLGLLYYLHGRGIVMLFLVVAAIACFAMSLAPVTWVVISEIFPSRIRGAAVSIAVTALWSACFVLTYSFPFLNHALGASGTFWIYAGICAVGFVYLAFRLPETKGKSLEAIEQSWG
;
A
#
# COMPACT_ATOMS: atom_id res chain seq x y z
N MET A 1 1.66 7.54 -57.60
CA MET A 1 1.09 6.85 -56.42
C MET A 1 1.48 7.66 -55.21
N ASN A 2 0.62 8.62 -54.83
CA ASN A 2 0.91 9.59 -53.77
C ASN A 2 0.63 8.93 -52.41
N ILE A 3 1.70 8.76 -51.65
CA ILE A 3 1.62 8.37 -50.24
C ILE A 3 1.18 9.63 -49.46
N VAL A 4 -0.10 9.68 -49.12
CA VAL A 4 -0.63 10.68 -48.17
C VAL A 4 -0.02 10.39 -46.82
N SER A 5 0.95 11.18 -46.44
CA SER A 5 1.47 11.22 -45.05
C SER A 5 0.34 11.74 -44.18
N VAL A 6 -0.37 10.86 -43.50
CA VAL A 6 -1.28 11.23 -42.39
C VAL A 6 -0.35 11.75 -41.26
N SER A 7 -0.25 13.06 -41.16
CA SER A 7 0.36 13.72 -40.00
C SER A 7 -0.47 13.31 -38.77
N ARG A 8 0.11 12.45 -37.92
CA ARG A 8 -0.41 12.21 -36.57
C ARG A 8 -0.24 13.53 -35.80
N GLU A 9 -1.24 14.38 -35.88
CA GLU A 9 -1.37 15.47 -34.91
C GLU A 9 -1.46 14.86 -33.53
N SER A 10 -0.49 15.18 -32.69
CA SER A 10 -0.56 14.89 -31.27
C SER A 10 -1.88 15.44 -30.73
N PRO A 11 -2.63 14.72 -29.88
CA PRO A 11 -3.89 15.20 -29.35
C PRO A 11 -3.66 16.60 -28.75
N PRO A 12 -4.58 17.54 -28.97
CA PRO A 12 -4.41 18.90 -28.49
C PRO A 12 -4.26 18.89 -26.98
N THR A 13 -3.04 19.10 -26.49
CA THR A 13 -2.67 19.19 -25.08
C THR A 13 -3.34 20.36 -24.35
N SER A 14 -4.19 21.10 -25.04
CA SER A 14 -4.82 22.35 -24.59
C SER A 14 -6.36 22.34 -24.56
N ALA A 15 -7.02 21.19 -24.71
CA ALA A 15 -8.47 21.16 -24.48
C ALA A 15 -8.76 21.47 -23.00
N PRO A 16 -9.71 22.38 -22.68
CA PRO A 16 -10.04 22.70 -21.30
C PRO A 16 -10.65 21.47 -20.63
N VAL A 17 -9.91 20.89 -19.69
CA VAL A 17 -10.35 19.74 -18.91
C VAL A 17 -11.14 20.25 -17.71
N ASN A 18 -12.27 19.63 -17.39
CA ASN A 18 -13.00 19.88 -16.14
C ASN A 18 -12.18 19.34 -14.95
N SER A 19 -11.20 20.13 -14.55
CA SER A 19 -10.25 19.76 -13.51
C SER A 19 -10.96 19.42 -12.20
N LEU A 20 -12.00 20.15 -11.81
CA LEU A 20 -12.76 19.91 -10.58
C LEU A 20 -13.41 18.51 -10.58
N TYR A 21 -14.06 18.15 -11.69
CA TYR A 21 -14.68 16.84 -11.84
C TYR A 21 -13.66 15.70 -11.75
N VAL A 22 -12.54 15.84 -12.44
CA VAL A 22 -11.47 14.84 -12.44
C VAL A 22 -10.86 14.66 -11.04
N TRP A 23 -10.58 15.77 -10.33
CA TRP A 23 -10.09 15.71 -8.96
C TRP A 23 -11.10 15.10 -8.00
N MET A 24 -12.38 15.43 -8.14
CA MET A 24 -13.46 14.85 -7.32
C MET A 24 -13.53 13.34 -7.49
N VAL A 25 -13.62 12.85 -8.74
CA VAL A 25 -13.70 11.41 -9.03
C VAL A 25 -12.45 10.67 -8.57
N ALA A 26 -11.26 11.24 -8.80
CA ALA A 26 -10.01 10.66 -8.34
C ALA A 26 -9.91 10.64 -6.80
N SER A 27 -10.38 11.68 -6.10
CA SER A 27 -10.41 11.72 -4.64
C SER A 27 -11.33 10.64 -4.06
N ILE A 28 -12.49 10.43 -4.66
CA ILE A 28 -13.40 9.37 -4.25
C ILE A 28 -12.74 7.99 -4.44
N ALA A 29 -12.12 7.74 -5.59
CA ALA A 29 -11.42 6.48 -5.82
C ALA A 29 -10.24 6.27 -4.86
N ALA A 30 -9.54 7.34 -4.50
CA ALA A 30 -8.42 7.31 -3.56
C ALA A 30 -8.83 7.00 -2.11
N LEU A 31 -10.14 7.11 -1.76
CA LEU A 31 -10.64 6.63 -0.47
C LEU A 31 -10.42 5.11 -0.29
N GLY A 32 -10.35 4.34 -1.38
CA GLY A 32 -9.94 2.93 -1.30
C GLY A 32 -8.52 2.77 -0.75
N GLY A 33 -7.59 3.64 -1.17
CA GLY A 33 -6.24 3.73 -0.58
C GLY A 33 -6.25 4.19 0.87
N PHE A 34 -7.09 5.17 1.20
CA PHE A 34 -7.26 5.64 2.57
C PHE A 34 -7.73 4.50 3.51
N LEU A 35 -8.72 3.70 3.11
CA LEU A 35 -9.19 2.54 3.87
C LEU A 35 -8.12 1.47 4.03
N PHE A 36 -7.34 1.23 2.98
CA PHE A 36 -6.17 0.36 3.08
C PHE A 36 -5.22 0.84 4.18
N GLY A 37 -4.82 2.11 4.16
CA GLY A 37 -3.91 2.66 5.17
C GLY A 37 -4.49 2.62 6.58
N TYR A 38 -5.78 2.90 6.73
CA TYR A 38 -6.48 2.87 8.01
C TYR A 38 -6.51 1.46 8.62
N ASP A 39 -7.00 0.46 7.87
CA ASP A 39 -7.14 -0.92 8.36
C ASP A 39 -5.77 -1.59 8.59
N TRP A 40 -4.74 -1.14 7.85
CA TRP A 40 -3.38 -1.65 7.98
C TRP A 40 -2.80 -1.47 9.39
N VAL A 41 -3.03 -0.34 10.02
CA VAL A 41 -2.40 0.02 11.31
C VAL A 41 -3.36 0.02 12.49
N VAL A 42 -4.68 0.01 12.27
CA VAL A 42 -5.66 -0.02 13.38
C VAL A 42 -5.40 -1.18 14.31
N ILE A 43 -5.00 -2.33 13.77
CA ILE A 43 -4.71 -3.55 14.54
C ILE A 43 -3.53 -3.38 15.48
N GLY A 44 -2.48 -2.63 15.09
CA GLY A 44 -1.30 -2.37 15.93
C GLY A 44 -1.64 -1.59 17.20
N GLY A 45 -2.50 -0.58 17.10
CA GLY A 45 -2.95 0.18 18.27
C GLY A 45 -3.95 -0.56 19.16
N ALA A 46 -4.74 -1.48 18.59
CA ALA A 46 -5.68 -2.32 19.35
C ALA A 46 -5.01 -3.54 20.00
N LYS A 47 -3.80 -3.91 19.56
CA LYS A 47 -3.07 -5.12 19.93
C LYS A 47 -2.90 -5.32 21.44
N PRO A 48 -2.45 -4.34 22.25
CA PRO A 48 -2.28 -4.51 23.67
C PRO A 48 -3.55 -4.96 24.41
N PHE A 49 -4.69 -4.77 23.81
CA PHE A 49 -6.00 -4.99 24.39
C PHE A 49 -6.65 -6.31 23.91
N TYR A 50 -6.75 -6.51 22.57
CA TYR A 50 -7.39 -7.73 22.04
C TYR A 50 -6.58 -8.99 22.32
N GLU A 51 -5.24 -8.92 22.40
CA GLU A 51 -4.44 -10.09 22.77
C GLU A 51 -4.76 -10.59 24.17
N LYS A 52 -4.98 -9.67 25.11
CA LYS A 52 -5.41 -10.04 26.47
C LYS A 52 -6.83 -10.53 26.50
N PHE A 53 -7.73 -9.93 25.70
CA PHE A 53 -9.13 -10.35 25.60
C PHE A 53 -9.27 -11.79 25.08
N PHE A 54 -8.52 -12.16 24.04
CA PHE A 54 -8.53 -13.51 23.48
C PHE A 54 -7.51 -14.45 24.12
N ALA A 55 -6.79 -14.02 25.15
CA ALA A 55 -5.73 -14.77 25.83
C ALA A 55 -4.65 -15.34 24.88
N LEU A 56 -4.17 -14.53 23.94
CA LEU A 56 -3.16 -14.91 22.96
C LEU A 56 -1.77 -14.88 23.60
N THR A 57 -1.30 -16.01 24.08
CA THR A 57 -0.01 -16.12 24.80
C THR A 57 1.11 -16.70 23.93
N LEU A 58 0.75 -17.47 22.89
CA LEU A 58 1.71 -18.11 22.01
C LEU A 58 2.13 -17.19 20.86
N PRO A 59 3.42 -17.13 20.48
CA PRO A 59 3.90 -16.37 19.33
C PRO A 59 3.14 -16.69 18.02
N SER A 60 2.73 -17.95 17.84
CA SER A 60 1.94 -18.38 16.69
C SER A 60 0.54 -17.74 16.64
N GLN A 61 -0.12 -17.61 17.80
CA GLN A 61 -1.43 -16.98 17.89
C GLN A 61 -1.33 -15.46 17.65
N GLN A 62 -0.33 -14.81 18.24
CA GLN A 62 -0.05 -13.38 18.06
C GLN A 62 0.29 -13.06 16.60
N GLY A 63 1.21 -13.83 16.01
CA GLY A 63 1.56 -13.71 14.59
C GLY A 63 0.37 -13.93 13.66
N TRP A 64 -0.48 -14.93 13.97
CA TRP A 64 -1.68 -15.21 13.19
C TRP A 64 -2.70 -14.08 13.30
N ALA A 65 -2.97 -13.56 14.48
CA ALA A 65 -3.88 -12.43 14.68
C ALA A 65 -3.48 -11.21 13.85
N MET A 66 -2.17 -10.89 13.82
CA MET A 66 -1.64 -9.75 13.06
C MET A 66 -1.61 -9.99 11.55
N SER A 67 -1.35 -11.23 11.10
CA SER A 67 -1.06 -11.53 9.69
C SER A 67 -2.24 -12.12 8.92
N CYS A 68 -3.29 -12.62 9.59
CA CYS A 68 -4.40 -13.30 8.90
C CYS A 68 -5.09 -12.45 7.82
N ALA A 69 -5.21 -11.13 8.04
CA ALA A 69 -5.76 -10.21 7.04
C ALA A 69 -4.93 -10.19 5.75
N LEU A 70 -3.62 -10.44 5.80
CA LEU A 70 -2.73 -10.43 4.63
C LEU A 70 -3.03 -11.59 3.67
N ILE A 71 -3.53 -12.71 4.16
CA ILE A 71 -4.05 -13.78 3.29
C ILE A 71 -5.26 -13.25 2.52
N GLY A 72 -6.16 -12.54 3.20
CA GLY A 72 -7.26 -11.85 2.53
C GLY A 72 -6.77 -10.88 1.46
N CYS A 73 -5.76 -10.04 1.78
CA CYS A 73 -5.16 -9.09 0.83
C CYS A 73 -4.61 -9.80 -0.42
N LEU A 74 -3.91 -10.91 -0.24
CA LEU A 74 -3.40 -11.71 -1.34
C LEU A 74 -4.54 -12.23 -2.23
N LEU A 75 -5.57 -12.83 -1.62
CA LEU A 75 -6.72 -13.35 -2.35
C LEU A 75 -7.50 -12.25 -3.07
N GLY A 76 -7.71 -11.10 -2.43
CA GLY A 76 -8.35 -9.94 -3.02
C GLY A 76 -7.58 -9.34 -4.19
N ALA A 77 -6.26 -9.24 -4.05
CA ALA A 77 -5.39 -8.76 -5.13
C ALA A 77 -5.39 -9.71 -6.34
N LEU A 78 -5.35 -11.02 -6.11
CA LEU A 78 -5.46 -12.03 -7.18
C LEU A 78 -6.83 -12.01 -7.87
N ALA A 79 -7.91 -11.83 -7.10
CA ALA A 79 -9.26 -11.76 -7.63
C ALA A 79 -9.53 -10.45 -8.39
N SER A 80 -8.80 -9.37 -8.06
CA SER A 80 -9.05 -8.03 -8.59
C SER A 80 -9.02 -7.97 -10.13
N GLY A 81 -8.08 -8.68 -10.75
CA GLY A 81 -7.95 -8.76 -12.21
C GLY A 81 -9.20 -9.33 -12.85
N ALA A 82 -9.60 -10.53 -12.46
CA ALA A 82 -10.77 -11.22 -13.02
C ALA A 82 -12.09 -10.48 -12.74
N LEU A 83 -12.24 -9.94 -11.52
CA LEU A 83 -13.42 -9.18 -11.16
C LEU A 83 -13.52 -7.86 -11.93
N SER A 84 -12.41 -7.15 -12.10
CA SER A 84 -12.40 -5.87 -12.82
C SER A 84 -12.60 -6.06 -14.33
N GLU A 85 -12.17 -7.18 -14.89
CA GLU A 85 -12.43 -7.49 -16.30
C GLU A 85 -13.90 -7.77 -16.54
N ARG A 86 -14.54 -8.57 -15.68
CA ARG A 86 -15.94 -8.98 -15.84
C ARG A 86 -16.96 -7.90 -15.42
N LEU A 87 -16.70 -7.21 -14.31
CA LEU A 87 -17.67 -6.34 -13.65
C LEU A 87 -17.39 -4.85 -13.81
N GLY A 88 -16.24 -4.48 -14.37
CA GLY A 88 -15.76 -3.10 -14.39
C GLY A 88 -14.93 -2.75 -13.15
N ARG A 89 -14.58 -1.49 -13.01
CA ARG A 89 -13.76 -1.02 -11.86
C ARG A 89 -14.65 -0.56 -10.72
N LYS A 90 -15.77 0.09 -11.04
CA LYS A 90 -16.71 0.66 -10.08
C LYS A 90 -17.35 -0.40 -9.18
N LYS A 91 -17.90 -1.48 -9.77
CA LYS A 91 -18.62 -2.51 -9.00
C LYS A 91 -17.73 -3.26 -8.00
N PRO A 92 -16.50 -3.73 -8.36
CA PRO A 92 -15.61 -4.34 -7.38
C PRO A 92 -15.16 -3.37 -6.28
N LEU A 93 -15.02 -2.07 -6.56
CA LEU A 93 -14.73 -1.05 -5.52
C LEU A 93 -15.92 -0.85 -4.58
N ILE A 94 -17.16 -0.88 -5.08
CA ILE A 94 -18.38 -0.89 -4.24
C ILE A 94 -18.41 -2.16 -3.39
N LEU A 95 -18.12 -3.33 -3.96
CA LEU A 95 -18.04 -4.58 -3.22
C LEU A 95 -17.00 -4.50 -2.10
N ALA A 96 -15.81 -3.97 -2.40
CA ALA A 96 -14.77 -3.74 -1.39
C ALA A 96 -15.28 -2.83 -0.26
N ALA A 97 -15.96 -1.73 -0.57
CA ALA A 97 -16.52 -0.81 0.42
C ALA A 97 -17.57 -1.50 1.33
N VAL A 98 -18.47 -2.32 0.76
CA VAL A 98 -19.45 -3.11 1.54
C VAL A 98 -18.73 -4.08 2.47
N ILE A 99 -17.73 -4.81 1.96
CA ILE A 99 -16.96 -5.77 2.76
C ILE A 99 -16.21 -5.04 3.88
N PHE A 100 -15.62 -3.87 3.61
CA PHE A 100 -14.98 -3.04 4.64
C PHE A 100 -15.96 -2.66 5.77
N CYS A 101 -17.15 -2.19 5.42
CA CYS A 101 -18.18 -1.86 6.43
C CYS A 101 -18.52 -3.07 7.29
N LEU A 102 -18.82 -4.21 6.68
CA LEU A 102 -19.21 -5.42 7.38
C LEU A 102 -18.07 -5.99 8.23
N SER A 103 -16.86 -6.06 7.68
CA SER A 103 -15.69 -6.61 8.38
C SER A 103 -15.26 -5.74 9.55
N SER A 104 -15.31 -4.41 9.43
CA SER A 104 -14.99 -3.50 10.52
C SER A 104 -15.92 -3.66 11.71
N ILE A 105 -17.23 -3.69 11.46
CA ILE A 105 -18.26 -3.92 12.49
C ILE A 105 -18.13 -5.34 13.06
N GLY A 106 -18.01 -6.35 12.19
CA GLY A 106 -17.89 -7.75 12.60
C GLY A 106 -16.63 -8.03 13.43
N THR A 107 -15.49 -7.39 13.08
CA THR A 107 -14.26 -7.49 13.89
C THR A 107 -14.47 -6.87 15.28
N GLY A 108 -15.11 -5.70 15.36
CA GLY A 108 -15.42 -5.05 16.64
C GLY A 108 -16.43 -5.84 17.48
N MET A 109 -17.31 -6.62 16.89
CA MET A 109 -18.30 -7.44 17.58
C MET A 109 -17.83 -8.87 17.90
N ALA A 110 -16.59 -9.24 17.54
CA ALA A 110 -16.11 -10.60 17.73
C ALA A 110 -15.90 -10.94 19.22
N ASP A 111 -16.55 -11.99 19.70
CA ASP A 111 -16.38 -12.51 21.07
C ASP A 111 -15.42 -13.71 21.11
N HIS A 112 -15.17 -14.34 19.95
CA HIS A 112 -14.25 -15.46 19.81
C HIS A 112 -13.15 -15.16 18.81
N PHE A 113 -11.94 -15.66 19.07
CA PHE A 113 -10.79 -15.43 18.22
C PHE A 113 -11.00 -15.88 16.76
N GLN A 114 -11.68 -17.01 16.53
CA GLN A 114 -11.96 -17.50 15.17
C GLN A 114 -12.87 -16.54 14.37
N ILE A 115 -13.85 -15.92 15.05
CA ILE A 115 -14.74 -14.93 14.44
C ILE A 115 -13.97 -13.65 14.11
N PHE A 116 -13.09 -13.22 15.02
CA PHE A 116 -12.16 -12.11 14.77
C PHE A 116 -11.32 -12.38 13.53
N VAL A 117 -10.65 -13.54 13.45
CA VAL A 117 -9.82 -13.93 12.30
C VAL A 117 -10.64 -13.97 11.00
N PHE A 118 -11.84 -14.51 11.02
CA PHE A 118 -12.73 -14.56 9.84
C PHE A 118 -13.01 -13.14 9.30
N TRP A 119 -13.39 -12.21 10.15
CA TRP A 119 -13.67 -10.84 9.74
C TRP A 119 -12.40 -10.11 9.28
N ARG A 120 -11.26 -10.37 9.92
CA ARG A 120 -9.97 -9.82 9.49
C ARG A 120 -9.56 -10.32 8.10
N ILE A 121 -9.73 -11.61 7.79
CA ILE A 121 -9.46 -12.14 6.44
C ILE A 121 -10.40 -11.50 5.42
N LEU A 122 -11.69 -11.35 5.75
CA LEU A 122 -12.66 -10.74 4.85
C LEU A 122 -12.34 -9.24 4.62
N GLY A 123 -11.96 -8.50 5.66
CA GLY A 123 -11.47 -7.13 5.54
C GLY A 123 -10.21 -7.04 4.67
N GLY A 124 -9.27 -7.97 4.88
CA GLY A 124 -8.09 -8.10 4.03
C GLY A 124 -8.43 -8.30 2.54
N PHE A 125 -9.44 -9.12 2.23
CA PHE A 125 -9.90 -9.28 0.85
C PHE A 125 -10.35 -7.95 0.24
N ALA A 126 -11.08 -7.13 0.98
CA ALA A 126 -11.45 -5.78 0.54
C ALA A 126 -10.24 -4.86 0.34
N ILE A 127 -9.21 -4.94 1.23
CA ILE A 127 -7.93 -4.24 1.06
C ILE A 127 -7.29 -4.64 -0.27
N GLY A 128 -7.17 -5.94 -0.53
CA GLY A 128 -6.55 -6.46 -1.75
C GLY A 128 -7.25 -5.96 -3.02
N LEU A 129 -8.59 -5.95 -3.04
CA LEU A 129 -9.39 -5.39 -4.13
C LEU A 129 -9.14 -3.89 -4.30
N ALA A 130 -9.31 -3.10 -3.24
CA ALA A 130 -9.23 -1.65 -3.31
C ALA A 130 -7.82 -1.16 -3.64
N SER A 131 -6.77 -1.74 -3.03
CA SER A 131 -5.37 -1.36 -3.27
C SER A 131 -4.92 -1.61 -4.71
N SER A 132 -5.48 -2.64 -5.35
CA SER A 132 -5.19 -2.96 -6.75
C SER A 132 -6.01 -2.09 -7.72
N LEU A 133 -7.29 -1.88 -7.43
CA LEU A 133 -8.23 -1.27 -8.39
C LEU A 133 -8.28 0.26 -8.32
N SER A 134 -8.11 0.86 -7.13
CA SER A 134 -8.17 2.33 -6.99
C SER A 134 -7.16 3.05 -7.87
N PRO A 135 -5.85 2.71 -7.86
CA PRO A 135 -4.88 3.39 -8.72
C PRO A 135 -5.12 3.12 -10.21
N VAL A 136 -5.61 1.94 -10.59
CA VAL A 136 -5.96 1.61 -11.98
C VAL A 136 -7.15 2.45 -12.44
N TYR A 137 -8.21 2.54 -11.64
CA TYR A 137 -9.38 3.35 -11.94
C TYR A 137 -9.03 4.84 -12.07
N ILE A 138 -8.20 5.36 -11.17
CA ILE A 138 -7.71 6.74 -11.25
C ILE A 138 -6.92 6.95 -12.55
N ALA A 139 -6.03 6.03 -12.92
CA ALA A 139 -5.20 6.15 -14.12
C ALA A 139 -6.01 6.09 -15.42
N GLU A 140 -7.12 5.33 -15.46
CA GLU A 140 -8.00 5.19 -16.63
C GLU A 140 -8.92 6.42 -16.84
N LEU A 141 -9.22 7.17 -15.79
CA LEU A 141 -10.01 8.41 -15.84
C LEU A 141 -9.16 9.66 -15.98
N ALA A 142 -7.92 9.61 -15.55
CA ALA A 142 -7.04 10.76 -15.49
C ALA A 142 -6.55 11.20 -16.88
N PRO A 143 -6.69 12.50 -17.24
CA PRO A 143 -6.01 13.06 -18.40
C PRO A 143 -4.50 12.85 -18.31
N ALA A 144 -3.83 12.64 -19.45
CA ALA A 144 -2.42 12.26 -19.51
C ALA A 144 -1.50 13.19 -18.68
N HIS A 145 -1.72 14.51 -18.76
CA HIS A 145 -0.92 15.52 -18.04
C HIS A 145 -1.15 15.56 -16.51
N LEU A 146 -2.27 15.01 -16.00
CA LEU A 146 -2.61 14.95 -14.57
C LEU A 146 -2.42 13.54 -13.97
N ARG A 147 -2.31 12.49 -14.81
CA ARG A 147 -2.32 11.09 -14.40
C ARG A 147 -1.32 10.80 -13.28
N GLY A 148 -0.07 11.22 -13.42
CA GLY A 148 0.95 11.01 -12.39
C GLY A 148 0.60 11.62 -11.05
N LYS A 149 0.08 12.88 -11.04
CA LYS A 149 -0.34 13.57 -9.81
C LYS A 149 -1.52 12.87 -9.15
N LEU A 150 -2.52 12.46 -9.93
CA LEU A 150 -3.73 11.81 -9.41
C LEU A 150 -3.46 10.41 -8.87
N VAL A 151 -2.61 9.63 -9.53
CA VAL A 151 -2.16 8.32 -9.01
C VAL A 151 -1.32 8.49 -7.74
N SER A 152 -0.45 9.50 -7.68
CA SER A 152 0.32 9.81 -6.47
C SER A 152 -0.55 10.23 -5.29
N MET A 153 -1.73 10.81 -5.55
CA MET A 153 -2.72 11.11 -4.51
C MET A 153 -3.19 9.85 -3.78
N ASN A 154 -3.33 8.72 -4.49
CA ASN A 154 -3.68 7.45 -3.84
C ASN A 154 -2.64 7.04 -2.77
N GLN A 155 -1.34 7.24 -3.05
CA GLN A 155 -0.29 6.99 -2.03
C GLN A 155 -0.42 7.95 -0.83
N LEU A 156 -0.72 9.23 -1.09
CA LEU A 156 -0.92 10.19 -0.02
C LEU A 156 -2.14 9.82 0.85
N THR A 157 -3.23 9.37 0.25
CA THR A 157 -4.42 8.95 1.02
C THR A 157 -4.16 7.71 1.86
N ILE A 158 -3.31 6.77 1.43
CA ILE A 158 -2.88 5.64 2.25
C ILE A 158 -2.23 6.12 3.55
N VAL A 159 -1.23 7.00 3.46
CA VAL A 159 -0.53 7.49 4.67
C VAL A 159 -1.39 8.39 5.54
N CYS A 160 -2.34 9.14 4.95
CA CYS A 160 -3.36 9.86 5.72
C CYS A 160 -4.30 8.90 6.47
N GLY A 161 -4.68 7.79 5.85
CA GLY A 161 -5.44 6.72 6.50
C GLY A 161 -4.69 6.12 7.69
N ILE A 162 -3.39 5.85 7.52
CA ILE A 162 -2.49 5.40 8.59
C ILE A 162 -2.53 6.38 9.77
N LEU A 163 -2.29 7.65 9.52
CA LEU A 163 -2.29 8.68 10.57
C LEU A 163 -3.66 8.78 11.25
N LEU A 164 -4.75 8.82 10.49
CA LEU A 164 -6.07 8.92 11.09
C LEU A 164 -6.42 7.71 11.97
N ALA A 165 -6.08 6.50 11.55
CA ALA A 165 -6.28 5.29 12.38
C ALA A 165 -5.51 5.38 13.70
N GLN A 166 -4.27 5.86 13.66
CA GLN A 166 -3.46 6.05 14.87
C GLN A 166 -4.04 7.11 15.80
N VAL A 167 -4.49 8.24 15.26
CA VAL A 167 -5.16 9.30 16.02
C VAL A 167 -6.46 8.78 16.65
N VAL A 168 -7.27 8.04 15.89
CA VAL A 168 -8.53 7.48 16.38
C VAL A 168 -8.28 6.44 17.48
N ASN A 169 -7.30 5.56 17.31
CA ASN A 169 -6.92 4.60 18.34
C ASN A 169 -6.48 5.31 19.65
N TRP A 170 -5.68 6.37 19.52
CA TRP A 170 -5.25 7.18 20.67
C TRP A 170 -6.42 7.89 21.36
N LEU A 171 -7.37 8.45 20.59
CA LEU A 171 -8.55 9.14 21.14
C LEU A 171 -9.55 8.19 21.82
N ILE A 172 -9.69 6.97 21.32
CA ILE A 172 -10.58 5.95 21.90
C ILE A 172 -9.98 5.36 23.18
N ALA A 173 -8.66 5.19 23.22
CA ALA A 173 -8.00 4.58 24.37
C ALA A 173 -8.08 5.48 25.60
N LYS A 174 -8.51 4.91 26.71
CA LYS A 174 -8.46 5.60 28.01
C LYS A 174 -7.11 5.39 28.68
N PRO A 175 -6.63 6.36 29.48
CA PRO A 175 -5.38 6.21 30.22
C PRO A 175 -5.39 4.95 31.11
N ILE A 176 -4.29 4.24 31.13
CA ILE A 176 -4.03 3.05 31.97
C ILE A 176 -2.80 3.34 32.82
N SER A 177 -2.81 2.89 34.07
CA SER A 177 -1.64 3.03 34.93
C SER A 177 -0.40 2.40 34.28
N PRO A 178 0.77 3.05 34.34
CA PRO A 178 2.03 2.47 33.86
C PRO A 178 2.41 1.14 34.52
N THR A 179 1.89 0.89 35.72
CA THR A 179 2.12 -0.32 36.50
C THR A 179 0.97 -1.32 36.43
N ALA A 180 -0.01 -1.10 35.50
CA ALA A 180 -1.17 -1.97 35.41
C ALA A 180 -0.78 -3.40 35.01
N THR A 181 -1.33 -4.35 35.73
CA THR A 181 -1.17 -5.78 35.45
C THR A 181 -1.98 -6.18 34.21
N ALA A 182 -1.66 -7.35 33.63
CA ALA A 182 -2.41 -7.88 32.51
C ALA A 182 -3.92 -8.05 32.80
N SER A 183 -4.27 -8.41 34.04
CA SER A 183 -5.66 -8.53 34.50
C SER A 183 -6.35 -7.16 34.57
N GLU A 184 -5.68 -6.13 35.06
CA GLU A 184 -6.24 -4.78 35.09
C GLU A 184 -6.46 -4.22 33.69
N ILE A 185 -5.53 -4.45 32.77
CA ILE A 185 -5.70 -4.06 31.38
C ILE A 185 -6.89 -4.81 30.74
N LEU A 186 -7.02 -6.12 30.99
CA LEU A 186 -8.13 -6.92 30.47
C LEU A 186 -9.49 -6.39 30.98
N ASN A 187 -9.58 -6.05 32.26
CA ASN A 187 -10.82 -5.58 32.88
C ASN A 187 -11.08 -4.08 32.65
N SER A 188 -10.14 -3.35 32.02
CA SER A 188 -10.30 -1.94 31.70
C SER A 188 -11.31 -1.75 30.54
N TRP A 189 -11.75 -0.48 30.38
CA TRP A 189 -12.50 -0.06 29.20
C TRP A 189 -11.80 -0.49 27.88
N ASN A 190 -10.49 -0.30 27.81
CA ASN A 190 -9.72 -0.62 26.59
C ASN A 190 -9.73 -2.12 26.31
N GLY A 191 -9.60 -2.96 27.34
CA GLY A 191 -9.56 -4.41 27.21
C GLY A 191 -10.92 -5.04 26.87
N GLN A 192 -12.02 -4.43 27.31
CA GLN A 192 -13.37 -4.98 27.08
C GLN A 192 -14.07 -4.33 25.89
N VAL A 193 -13.94 -3.03 25.70
CA VAL A 193 -14.77 -2.25 24.78
C VAL A 193 -13.93 -1.40 23.82
N GLY A 194 -12.84 -0.78 24.30
CA GLY A 194 -12.08 0.21 23.53
C GLY A 194 -11.53 -0.36 22.23
N TRP A 195 -10.90 -1.54 22.25
CA TRP A 195 -10.35 -2.17 21.06
C TRP A 195 -11.43 -2.50 20.00
N ARG A 196 -12.64 -2.80 20.43
CA ARG A 196 -13.79 -3.06 19.56
C ARG A 196 -14.17 -1.81 18.76
N TRP A 197 -14.21 -0.67 19.45
CA TRP A 197 -14.46 0.61 18.80
C TRP A 197 -13.34 1.04 17.85
N MET A 198 -12.07 0.73 18.18
CA MET A 198 -10.96 1.02 17.26
C MET A 198 -11.19 0.39 15.89
N PHE A 199 -11.67 -0.86 15.84
CA PHE A 199 -12.03 -1.51 14.57
C PHE A 199 -13.38 -1.01 14.00
N ALA A 200 -14.41 -0.90 14.81
CA ALA A 200 -15.77 -0.58 14.35
C ALA A 200 -15.86 0.82 13.70
N VAL A 201 -15.11 1.80 14.20
CA VAL A 201 -15.08 3.18 13.66
C VAL A 201 -14.55 3.21 12.22
N THR A 202 -13.78 2.23 11.77
CA THR A 202 -13.38 2.09 10.36
C THR A 202 -14.59 2.00 9.43
N ALA A 203 -15.73 1.56 9.92
CA ALA A 203 -16.98 1.54 9.13
C ALA A 203 -17.44 2.95 8.69
N ILE A 204 -17.06 4.02 9.40
CA ILE A 204 -17.43 5.40 9.04
C ILE A 204 -16.80 5.80 7.70
N PRO A 205 -15.46 5.81 7.55
CA PRO A 205 -14.85 6.11 6.25
C PRO A 205 -15.19 5.06 5.17
N ALA A 206 -15.46 3.80 5.54
CA ALA A 206 -15.92 2.79 4.60
C ALA A 206 -17.32 3.10 4.04
N LEU A 207 -18.24 3.57 4.88
CA LEU A 207 -19.57 4.01 4.45
C LEU A 207 -19.49 5.28 3.59
N LEU A 208 -18.60 6.21 3.92
CA LEU A 208 -18.34 7.37 3.08
C LEU A 208 -17.83 6.95 1.69
N PHE A 209 -16.88 6.01 1.62
CA PHE A 209 -16.40 5.46 0.36
C PHE A 209 -17.52 4.77 -0.41
N LEU A 210 -18.31 3.93 0.25
CA LEU A 210 -19.43 3.23 -0.35
C LEU A 210 -20.43 4.20 -0.99
N THR A 211 -20.87 5.20 -0.24
CA THR A 211 -21.84 6.20 -0.72
C THR A 211 -21.26 7.04 -1.85
N ALA A 212 -20.02 7.50 -1.74
CA ALA A 212 -19.36 8.30 -2.77
C ALA A 212 -19.15 7.52 -4.07
N MET A 213 -18.89 6.20 -4.02
CA MET A 213 -18.70 5.36 -5.21
C MET A 213 -19.96 5.24 -6.07
N PHE A 214 -21.17 5.51 -5.57
CA PHE A 214 -22.36 5.53 -6.42
C PHE A 214 -22.36 6.71 -7.38
N PHE A 215 -21.71 7.83 -7.03
CA PHE A 215 -21.70 9.07 -7.82
C PHE A 215 -20.57 9.16 -8.85
N VAL A 216 -19.63 8.21 -8.88
CA VAL A 216 -18.57 8.20 -9.89
C VAL A 216 -18.96 7.33 -11.10
N PRO A 217 -18.45 7.65 -12.32
CA PRO A 217 -18.74 6.87 -13.53
C PRO A 217 -17.98 5.53 -13.51
N GLU A 218 -18.30 4.65 -14.46
CA GLU A 218 -17.46 3.49 -14.76
C GLU A 218 -16.27 3.94 -15.65
N SER A 219 -15.19 3.13 -15.69
CA SER A 219 -14.02 3.39 -16.52
C SER A 219 -14.37 3.47 -18.00
N PRO A 220 -13.97 4.55 -18.72
CA PRO A 220 -14.21 4.67 -20.14
C PRO A 220 -13.49 3.58 -20.97
N ARG A 221 -12.31 3.13 -20.52
CA ARG A 221 -11.57 2.05 -21.16
C ARG A 221 -12.31 0.71 -21.04
N TRP A 222 -12.87 0.43 -19.88
CA TRP A 222 -13.67 -0.79 -19.69
C TRP A 222 -14.96 -0.74 -20.49
N LEU A 223 -15.65 0.40 -20.52
CA LEU A 223 -16.88 0.59 -21.31
C LEU A 223 -16.63 0.39 -22.80
N ALA A 224 -15.55 0.95 -23.33
CA ALA A 224 -15.15 0.75 -24.74
C ALA A 224 -14.89 -0.73 -25.06
N ARG A 225 -14.16 -1.44 -24.18
CA ARG A 225 -13.84 -2.87 -24.35
C ARG A 225 -15.06 -3.78 -24.34
N HIS A 226 -16.12 -3.38 -23.63
CA HIS A 226 -17.37 -4.15 -23.47
C HIS A 226 -18.52 -3.68 -24.35
N GLY A 227 -18.21 -3.01 -25.47
CA GLY A 227 -19.21 -2.64 -26.48
C GLY A 227 -20.20 -1.56 -26.04
N ALA A 228 -19.79 -0.66 -25.16
CA ALA A 228 -20.59 0.47 -24.72
C ALA A 228 -19.94 1.84 -25.11
N PRO A 229 -19.71 2.11 -26.42
CA PRO A 229 -19.00 3.29 -26.90
C PRO A 229 -19.66 4.60 -26.47
N ASP A 230 -20.99 4.68 -26.52
CA ASP A 230 -21.72 5.90 -26.18
C ASP A 230 -21.53 6.27 -24.71
N LYS A 231 -21.54 5.28 -23.82
CA LYS A 231 -21.29 5.50 -22.39
C LYS A 231 -19.84 5.92 -22.13
N ALA A 232 -18.88 5.29 -22.85
CA ALA A 232 -17.47 5.66 -22.76
C ALA A 232 -17.25 7.11 -23.19
N LYS A 233 -17.81 7.50 -24.34
CA LYS A 233 -17.76 8.87 -24.85
C LYS A 233 -18.43 9.86 -23.90
N ALA A 234 -19.58 9.54 -23.32
CA ALA A 234 -20.25 10.40 -22.34
C ALA A 234 -19.38 10.70 -21.12
N VAL A 235 -18.67 9.69 -20.59
CA VAL A 235 -17.71 9.87 -19.48
C VAL A 235 -16.56 10.78 -19.91
N LEU A 236 -15.98 10.55 -21.08
CA LEU A 236 -14.88 11.36 -21.60
C LEU A 236 -15.32 12.81 -21.90
N THR A 237 -16.54 13.01 -22.40
CA THR A 237 -17.13 14.34 -22.59
C THR A 237 -17.28 15.10 -21.27
N SER A 238 -17.65 14.43 -20.19
CA SER A 238 -17.71 15.03 -18.84
C SER A 238 -16.33 15.46 -18.34
N ILE A 239 -15.25 14.83 -18.81
CA ILE A 239 -13.85 15.13 -18.46
C ILE A 239 -13.31 16.33 -19.26
N GLY A 240 -13.52 16.37 -20.59
CA GLY A 240 -12.83 17.36 -21.43
C GLY A 240 -13.61 17.84 -22.65
N GLY A 241 -14.94 17.59 -22.70
CA GLY A 241 -15.80 17.99 -23.83
C GLY A 241 -15.69 17.04 -25.02
N GLU A 242 -16.47 17.32 -26.06
CA GLU A 242 -16.64 16.41 -27.22
C GLU A 242 -15.32 16.14 -27.97
N ARG A 243 -14.55 17.21 -28.29
CA ARG A 243 -13.25 17.04 -28.99
C ARG A 243 -12.26 16.15 -28.23
N TYR A 244 -12.20 16.32 -26.89
CA TYR A 244 -11.40 15.48 -26.02
C TYR A 244 -11.90 14.04 -26.05
N SER A 245 -13.22 13.84 -25.98
CA SER A 245 -13.86 12.53 -26.01
C SER A 245 -13.53 11.77 -27.27
N GLU A 246 -13.64 12.39 -28.46
CA GLU A 246 -13.32 11.74 -29.74
C GLU A 246 -11.86 11.33 -29.84
N ALA A 247 -10.95 12.23 -29.50
CA ALA A 247 -9.51 11.98 -29.56
C ALA A 247 -9.09 10.83 -28.62
N VAL A 248 -9.51 10.89 -27.35
CA VAL A 248 -9.14 9.88 -26.35
C VAL A 248 -9.82 8.54 -26.60
N TYR A 249 -11.09 8.55 -27.09
CA TYR A 249 -11.78 7.32 -27.43
C TYR A 249 -11.08 6.59 -28.58
N SER A 250 -10.65 7.28 -29.63
CA SER A 250 -9.87 6.71 -30.73
C SER A 250 -8.54 6.13 -30.25
N GLU A 251 -7.87 6.79 -29.32
CA GLU A 251 -6.64 6.26 -28.67
C GLU A 251 -6.93 4.98 -27.87
N ILE A 252 -8.01 4.94 -27.11
CA ILE A 252 -8.43 3.76 -26.35
C ILE A 252 -8.73 2.60 -27.31
N GLU A 253 -9.48 2.83 -28.38
CA GLU A 253 -9.86 1.81 -29.34
C GLU A 253 -8.64 1.21 -30.05
N SER A 254 -7.70 2.05 -30.49
CA SER A 254 -6.44 1.61 -31.08
C SER A 254 -5.57 0.79 -30.10
N SER A 255 -5.54 1.18 -28.83
CA SER A 255 -4.83 0.46 -27.77
C SER A 255 -5.44 -0.93 -27.50
N ILE A 256 -6.77 -1.03 -27.45
CA ILE A 256 -7.48 -2.30 -27.27
C ILE A 256 -7.22 -3.24 -28.44
N ALA A 257 -7.23 -2.74 -29.67
CA ALA A 257 -6.93 -3.54 -30.87
C ALA A 257 -5.49 -4.09 -30.85
N ALA A 258 -4.53 -3.31 -30.35
CA ALA A 258 -3.14 -3.74 -30.22
C ALA A 258 -2.95 -4.79 -29.11
N GLU A 259 -3.70 -4.74 -28.02
CA GLU A 259 -3.60 -5.71 -26.90
C GLU A 259 -3.97 -7.15 -27.32
N HIS A 260 -4.89 -7.32 -28.26
CA HIS A 260 -5.32 -8.66 -28.72
C HIS A 260 -4.23 -9.41 -29.50
N ALA A 261 -3.18 -8.75 -29.91
CA ALA A 261 -2.12 -9.33 -30.74
C ALA A 261 -0.94 -9.94 -29.94
N GLU A 262 -0.80 -9.76 -28.61
CA GLU A 262 0.54 -9.83 -28.03
C GLU A 262 0.75 -10.56 -26.68
N ALA A 263 -0.24 -11.09 -25.99
CA ALA A 263 -0.04 -11.66 -24.65
C ALA A 263 0.20 -13.18 -24.66
N SER A 264 1.46 -13.61 -24.68
CA SER A 264 1.83 -14.99 -24.35
C SER A 264 2.54 -15.05 -22.99
N LEU A 265 2.00 -15.84 -22.05
CA LEU A 265 2.64 -16.13 -20.74
C LEU A 265 4.04 -16.76 -20.90
N GLN A 266 4.31 -17.40 -22.05
CA GLN A 266 5.64 -17.99 -22.34
C GLN A 266 6.73 -16.91 -22.42
N THR A 267 6.40 -15.68 -22.84
CA THR A 267 7.33 -14.57 -22.92
C THR A 267 7.84 -14.10 -21.55
N LEU A 268 7.05 -14.32 -20.49
CA LEU A 268 7.43 -13.99 -19.11
C LEU A 268 8.65 -14.77 -18.61
N PHE A 269 8.77 -16.03 -19.04
CA PHE A 269 9.83 -16.93 -18.60
C PHE A 269 11.03 -16.99 -19.55
N ALA A 270 11.04 -16.19 -20.63
CA ALA A 270 12.20 -16.06 -21.49
C ALA A 270 13.43 -15.57 -20.70
N PRO A 271 14.66 -16.01 -21.02
CA PRO A 271 15.87 -15.74 -20.21
C PRO A 271 16.12 -14.27 -19.87
N LYS A 272 15.85 -13.35 -20.80
CA LYS A 272 15.96 -11.89 -20.59
C LYS A 272 14.90 -11.37 -19.62
N THR A 273 13.65 -11.71 -19.88
CA THR A 273 12.49 -11.28 -19.07
C THR A 273 12.54 -11.84 -17.66
N ARG A 274 13.00 -13.08 -17.51
CA ARG A 274 13.15 -13.73 -16.21
C ARG A 274 14.08 -12.96 -15.26
N ARG A 275 15.16 -12.36 -15.77
CA ARG A 275 16.07 -11.53 -14.93
C ARG A 275 15.37 -10.29 -14.40
N ILE A 276 14.57 -9.63 -15.24
CA ILE A 276 13.83 -8.42 -14.85
C ILE A 276 12.71 -8.80 -13.88
N LEU A 277 12.03 -9.94 -14.11
CA LEU A 277 11.01 -10.44 -13.21
C LEU A 277 11.56 -10.72 -11.80
N TRP A 278 12.73 -11.38 -11.72
CA TRP A 278 13.41 -11.61 -10.44
C TRP A 278 13.80 -10.31 -9.73
N LEU A 279 14.24 -9.29 -10.48
CA LEU A 279 14.51 -7.96 -9.89
C LEU A 279 13.23 -7.36 -9.32
N GLY A 280 12.10 -7.39 -10.05
CA GLY A 280 10.82 -6.89 -9.56
C GLY A 280 10.32 -7.62 -8.32
N ILE A 281 10.42 -8.95 -8.29
CA ILE A 281 10.11 -9.78 -7.11
C ILE A 281 11.02 -9.38 -5.94
N PHE A 282 12.32 -9.27 -6.17
CA PHE A 282 13.27 -8.89 -5.13
C PHE A 282 12.96 -7.51 -4.54
N LEU A 283 12.63 -6.53 -5.38
CA LEU A 283 12.25 -5.18 -4.94
C LEU A 283 10.99 -5.23 -4.06
N ALA A 284 10.00 -6.00 -4.48
CA ALA A 284 8.74 -6.17 -3.74
C ALA A 284 8.98 -6.85 -2.37
N VAL A 285 9.80 -7.89 -2.33
CA VAL A 285 10.17 -8.59 -1.09
C VAL A 285 11.01 -7.69 -0.20
N LEU A 286 12.03 -7.01 -0.73
CA LEU A 286 12.91 -6.12 0.03
C LEU A 286 12.11 -4.98 0.69
N GLN A 287 11.16 -4.38 -0.03
CA GLN A 287 10.31 -3.32 0.51
C GLN A 287 9.55 -3.78 1.76
N GLN A 288 9.11 -5.03 1.80
CA GLN A 288 8.40 -5.58 2.95
C GLN A 288 9.36 -6.02 4.06
N TRP A 289 10.44 -6.71 3.68
CA TRP A 289 11.39 -7.32 4.61
C TRP A 289 12.43 -6.34 5.16
N CYS A 290 12.44 -5.09 4.70
CA CYS A 290 13.25 -4.05 5.33
C CYS A 290 12.88 -3.75 6.79
N GLY A 291 11.83 -4.38 7.34
CA GLY A 291 11.46 -4.28 8.76
C GLY A 291 10.52 -3.14 9.13
N ILE A 292 10.18 -2.25 8.19
CA ILE A 292 9.33 -1.09 8.52
C ILE A 292 7.92 -1.47 8.98
N ASN A 293 7.35 -2.55 8.42
CA ASN A 293 6.02 -3.03 8.81
C ASN A 293 5.96 -3.48 10.27
N VAL A 294 7.08 -3.91 10.82
CA VAL A 294 7.20 -4.23 12.25
C VAL A 294 7.01 -2.97 13.10
N ILE A 295 7.61 -1.87 12.70
CA ILE A 295 7.46 -0.59 13.42
C ILE A 295 5.99 -0.14 13.44
N PHE A 296 5.23 -0.36 12.37
CA PHE A 296 3.81 0.02 12.33
C PHE A 296 2.90 -0.98 13.03
N ASN A 297 3.11 -2.28 12.81
CA ASN A 297 2.19 -3.32 13.27
C ASN A 297 2.49 -3.79 14.70
N TYR A 298 3.75 -3.70 15.11
CA TYR A 298 4.25 -4.13 16.41
C TYR A 298 4.87 -2.96 17.19
N ALA A 299 4.31 -1.76 16.99
CA ALA A 299 4.78 -0.54 17.64
C ALA A 299 4.73 -0.64 19.18
N GLU A 300 3.74 -1.37 19.71
CA GLU A 300 3.64 -1.60 21.16
C GLU A 300 4.87 -2.31 21.70
N GLU A 301 5.32 -3.39 21.08
CA GLU A 301 6.52 -4.10 21.51
C GLU A 301 7.78 -3.25 21.35
N VAL A 302 7.88 -2.53 20.25
CA VAL A 302 9.03 -1.66 19.95
C VAL A 302 9.14 -0.57 21.02
N PHE A 303 8.04 0.12 21.35
CA PHE A 303 8.07 1.21 22.34
C PHE A 303 8.06 0.71 23.77
N SER A 304 7.41 -0.42 24.08
CA SER A 304 7.45 -1.05 25.39
C SER A 304 8.87 -1.52 25.73
N ALA A 305 9.58 -2.15 24.79
CA ALA A 305 10.98 -2.52 24.93
C ALA A 305 11.90 -1.29 25.13
N ALA A 306 11.51 -0.12 24.59
CA ALA A 306 12.19 1.15 24.82
C ALA A 306 11.83 1.81 26.17
N GLY A 307 10.95 1.18 26.97
CA GLY A 307 10.58 1.63 28.31
C GLY A 307 9.45 2.66 28.38
N PHE A 308 8.67 2.82 27.31
CA PHE A 308 7.50 3.70 27.33
C PHE A 308 6.28 3.00 27.94
N PRO A 309 5.49 3.69 28.80
CA PRO A 309 4.22 3.16 29.30
C PRO A 309 3.17 3.09 28.18
N VAL A 310 2.17 2.20 28.33
CA VAL A 310 1.14 1.94 27.30
C VAL A 310 0.39 3.20 26.85
N SER A 311 0.14 4.15 27.76
CA SER A 311 -0.49 5.44 27.44
C SER A 311 0.33 6.29 26.45
N ASP A 312 1.66 6.31 26.63
CA ASP A 312 2.56 7.11 25.80
C ASP A 312 2.87 6.43 24.46
N ILE A 313 2.77 5.09 24.42
CA ILE A 313 2.97 4.31 23.21
C ILE A 313 2.00 4.75 22.12
N LEU A 314 0.71 4.88 22.42
CA LEU A 314 -0.29 5.28 21.43
C LEU A 314 -0.04 6.71 20.90
N PHE A 315 0.40 7.63 21.74
CA PHE A 315 0.80 8.96 21.30
C PHE A 315 2.07 8.92 20.43
N ASN A 316 3.08 8.15 20.81
CA ASN A 316 4.29 7.97 20.00
C ASN A 316 3.97 7.36 18.62
N ILE A 317 2.98 6.46 18.55
CA ILE A 317 2.49 5.91 17.29
C ILE A 317 1.90 7.03 16.42
N VAL A 318 1.14 7.98 16.98
CA VAL A 318 0.62 9.15 16.22
C VAL A 318 1.76 10.01 15.67
N VAL A 319 2.82 10.23 16.47
CA VAL A 319 4.02 10.95 15.99
C VAL A 319 4.64 10.26 14.79
N THR A 320 4.73 8.92 14.81
CA THR A 320 5.26 8.15 13.67
C THR A 320 4.41 8.32 12.41
N GLY A 321 3.10 8.35 12.54
CA GLY A 321 2.18 8.60 11.43
C GLY A 321 2.29 10.00 10.84
N ALA A 322 2.40 11.02 11.69
CA ALA A 322 2.59 12.40 11.26
C ALA A 322 3.89 12.56 10.45
N VAL A 323 4.98 11.95 10.93
CA VAL A 323 6.26 11.93 10.21
C VAL A 323 6.13 11.18 8.88
N ASN A 324 5.43 10.06 8.85
CA ASN A 324 5.19 9.31 7.60
C ASN A 324 4.47 10.17 6.56
N VAL A 325 3.42 10.90 6.93
CA VAL A 325 2.71 11.83 6.02
C VAL A 325 3.64 12.93 5.54
N LEU A 326 4.36 13.60 6.45
CA LEU A 326 5.27 14.70 6.12
C LEU A 326 6.33 14.27 5.10
N PHE A 327 7.03 13.17 5.39
CA PHE A 327 8.10 12.69 4.53
C PHE A 327 7.58 12.05 3.22
N THR A 328 6.36 11.51 3.19
CA THR A 328 5.71 11.11 1.93
C THR A 328 5.43 12.33 1.04
N ILE A 329 4.95 13.46 1.58
CA ILE A 329 4.75 14.69 0.81
C ILE A 329 6.09 15.19 0.22
N ILE A 330 7.17 15.14 1.00
CA ILE A 330 8.51 15.48 0.53
C ILE A 330 8.95 14.52 -0.58
N ALA A 331 8.74 13.22 -0.39
CA ALA A 331 9.09 12.19 -1.37
C ALA A 331 8.44 12.43 -2.74
N LEU A 332 7.14 12.73 -2.76
CA LEU A 332 6.40 13.01 -4.01
C LEU A 332 7.00 14.17 -4.84
N ARG A 333 7.75 15.09 -4.18
CA ARG A 333 8.45 16.20 -4.84
C ARG A 333 9.89 15.86 -5.22
N THR A 334 10.48 14.87 -4.58
CA THR A 334 11.92 14.60 -4.68
C THR A 334 12.26 13.39 -5.56
N VAL A 335 11.33 12.45 -5.75
CA VAL A 335 11.55 11.22 -6.54
C VAL A 335 12.03 11.52 -7.96
N ASP A 336 11.43 12.51 -8.62
CA ASP A 336 11.80 12.89 -9.99
C ASP A 336 13.10 13.69 -10.04
N ARG A 337 13.51 14.33 -8.92
CA ARG A 337 14.73 15.14 -8.87
C ARG A 337 15.99 14.32 -8.64
N TYR A 338 15.98 13.33 -7.74
CA TYR A 338 17.18 12.59 -7.35
C TYR A 338 17.37 11.27 -8.10
N GLY A 339 16.34 10.74 -8.73
CA GLY A 339 16.37 9.45 -9.44
C GLY A 339 16.03 8.26 -8.53
N ARG A 340 15.61 7.17 -9.19
CA ARG A 340 15.06 6.00 -8.48
C ARG A 340 16.15 5.18 -7.81
N ARG A 341 17.24 4.93 -8.49
CA ARG A 341 18.37 4.14 -7.98
C ARG A 341 19.02 4.78 -6.75
N VAL A 342 19.25 6.08 -6.80
CA VAL A 342 19.90 6.82 -5.69
C VAL A 342 19.02 6.74 -4.43
N LEU A 343 17.72 7.00 -4.56
CA LEU A 343 16.79 6.95 -3.43
C LEU A 343 16.67 5.54 -2.82
N MET A 344 16.62 4.49 -3.65
CA MET A 344 16.58 3.11 -3.17
C MET A 344 17.85 2.73 -2.42
N LEU A 345 19.03 3.14 -2.90
CA LEU A 345 20.31 2.90 -2.22
C LEU A 345 20.40 3.66 -0.90
N LEU A 346 20.07 4.95 -0.90
CA LEU A 346 20.08 5.77 0.33
C LEU A 346 19.07 5.21 1.36
N GLY A 347 17.90 4.79 0.92
CA GLY A 347 16.90 4.17 1.78
C GLY A 347 17.37 2.87 2.41
N SER A 348 17.91 1.96 1.62
CA SER A 348 18.41 0.67 2.11
C SER A 348 19.61 0.85 3.07
N ALA A 349 20.57 1.73 2.72
CA ALA A 349 21.71 2.03 3.58
C ALA A 349 21.26 2.72 4.88
N GLY A 350 20.41 3.75 4.78
CA GLY A 350 19.91 4.50 5.93
C GLY A 350 19.14 3.62 6.90
N LEU A 351 18.20 2.79 6.41
CA LEU A 351 17.48 1.83 7.25
C LEU A 351 18.42 0.82 7.89
N GLY A 352 19.39 0.28 7.13
CA GLY A 352 20.37 -0.66 7.67
C GLY A 352 21.17 -0.07 8.85
N ILE A 353 21.65 1.17 8.71
CA ILE A 353 22.37 1.89 9.75
C ILE A 353 21.45 2.16 10.97
N ILE A 354 20.25 2.66 10.75
CA ILE A 354 19.30 2.97 11.82
C ILE A 354 18.93 1.71 12.59
N TYR A 355 18.66 0.59 11.91
CA TYR A 355 18.33 -0.68 12.60
C TYR A 355 19.52 -1.29 13.30
N ALA A 356 20.75 -1.14 12.79
CA ALA A 356 21.95 -1.54 13.49
C ALA A 356 22.10 -0.76 14.81
N LEU A 357 21.85 0.57 14.78
CA LEU A 357 21.87 1.42 15.98
C LEU A 357 20.73 1.09 16.95
N LEU A 358 19.51 0.84 16.44
CA LEU A 358 18.37 0.41 17.27
C LEU A 358 18.69 -0.91 17.97
N GLY A 359 19.19 -1.92 17.24
CA GLY A 359 19.60 -3.20 17.80
C GLY A 359 20.69 -3.03 18.88
N LEU A 360 21.68 -2.17 18.63
CA LEU A 360 22.72 -1.86 19.61
C LEU A 360 22.16 -1.20 20.87
N LEU A 361 21.28 -0.22 20.72
CA LEU A 361 20.67 0.45 21.90
C LEU A 361 19.80 -0.52 22.71
N TYR A 362 19.01 -1.39 22.06
CA TYR A 362 18.27 -2.44 22.77
C TYR A 362 19.22 -3.39 23.53
N TYR A 363 20.34 -3.77 22.91
CA TYR A 363 21.36 -4.61 23.55
C TYR A 363 21.98 -3.94 24.78
N LEU A 364 22.22 -2.64 24.70
CA LEU A 364 22.75 -1.82 25.79
C LEU A 364 21.66 -1.38 26.79
N HIS A 365 20.44 -1.90 26.69
CA HIS A 365 19.29 -1.51 27.53
C HIS A 365 18.98 -0.01 27.48
N GLY A 366 19.27 0.65 26.35
CA GLY A 366 18.93 2.05 26.13
C GLY A 366 17.40 2.26 26.15
N ARG A 367 16.98 3.40 26.67
CA ARG A 367 15.56 3.74 26.87
C ARG A 367 15.27 5.19 26.48
N GLY A 368 13.98 5.49 26.28
CA GLY A 368 13.48 6.86 26.17
C GLY A 368 13.61 7.47 24.78
N ILE A 369 13.77 8.79 24.75
CA ILE A 369 13.62 9.65 23.57
C ILE A 369 14.56 9.30 22.40
N VAL A 370 15.76 8.77 22.67
CA VAL A 370 16.72 8.39 21.62
C VAL A 370 16.18 7.23 20.77
N MET A 371 15.48 6.27 21.40
CA MET A 371 14.83 5.17 20.71
C MET A 371 13.69 5.68 19.81
N LEU A 372 12.85 6.57 20.34
CA LEU A 372 11.79 7.22 19.57
C LEU A 372 12.38 7.94 18.35
N PHE A 373 13.46 8.70 18.55
CA PHE A 373 14.11 9.41 17.45
C PHE A 373 14.57 8.46 16.32
N LEU A 374 15.20 7.33 16.66
CA LEU A 374 15.65 6.34 15.66
C LEU A 374 14.47 5.66 14.96
N VAL A 375 13.39 5.35 15.69
CA VAL A 375 12.16 4.79 15.09
C VAL A 375 11.56 5.78 14.10
N VAL A 376 11.45 7.05 14.49
CA VAL A 376 10.94 8.12 13.63
C VAL A 376 11.85 8.34 12.42
N ALA A 377 13.18 8.29 12.61
CA ALA A 377 14.16 8.39 11.52
C ALA A 377 14.05 7.22 10.52
N ALA A 378 13.79 6.01 11.01
CA ALA A 378 13.53 4.86 10.13
C ALA A 378 12.30 5.06 9.26
N ILE A 379 11.19 5.55 9.85
CA ILE A 379 9.97 5.86 9.11
C ILE A 379 10.21 6.97 8.07
N ALA A 380 10.89 8.04 8.45
CA ALA A 380 11.23 9.14 7.54
C ALA A 380 12.08 8.64 6.37
N CYS A 381 13.11 7.85 6.66
CA CYS A 381 13.98 7.25 5.66
C CYS A 381 13.20 6.36 4.67
N PHE A 382 12.34 5.49 5.18
CA PHE A 382 11.48 4.62 4.36
C PHE A 382 10.48 5.40 3.52
N ALA A 383 9.77 6.38 4.12
CA ALA A 383 8.76 7.19 3.45
C ALA A 383 9.33 8.02 2.30
N MET A 384 10.59 8.46 2.41
CA MET A 384 11.30 9.21 1.35
C MET A 384 11.87 8.33 0.24
N SER A 385 12.00 7.03 0.47
CA SER A 385 12.76 6.14 -0.42
C SER A 385 11.97 4.90 -0.85
N LEU A 386 12.09 3.79 -0.12
CA LEU A 386 11.55 2.50 -0.51
C LEU A 386 10.02 2.51 -0.67
N ALA A 387 9.29 3.30 0.12
CA ALA A 387 7.83 3.33 0.06
C ALA A 387 7.30 3.73 -1.33
N PRO A 388 7.59 4.93 -1.85
CA PRO A 388 7.10 5.36 -3.15
C PRO A 388 7.93 4.79 -4.32
N VAL A 389 9.25 4.70 -4.15
CA VAL A 389 10.16 4.41 -5.28
C VAL A 389 10.04 2.97 -5.76
N THR A 390 9.80 2.01 -4.87
CA THR A 390 9.62 0.59 -5.27
C THR A 390 8.49 0.43 -6.28
N TRP A 391 7.34 1.08 -6.04
CA TRP A 391 6.20 1.01 -6.95
C TRP A 391 6.48 1.66 -8.30
N VAL A 392 7.16 2.79 -8.29
CA VAL A 392 7.58 3.48 -9.51
C VAL A 392 8.51 2.57 -10.33
N VAL A 393 9.56 2.02 -9.70
CA VAL A 393 10.51 1.13 -10.37
C VAL A 393 9.80 -0.11 -10.92
N ILE A 394 8.97 -0.79 -10.12
CA ILE A 394 8.22 -1.98 -10.57
C ILE A 394 7.36 -1.66 -11.81
N SER A 395 6.79 -0.46 -11.88
CA SER A 395 6.00 -0.06 -13.05
C SER A 395 6.84 0.30 -14.28
N GLU A 396 8.09 0.73 -14.09
CA GLU A 396 8.99 1.21 -15.16
C GLU A 396 9.89 0.11 -15.75
N ILE A 397 10.29 -0.90 -14.96
CA ILE A 397 11.27 -1.90 -15.41
C ILE A 397 10.71 -2.96 -16.34
N PHE A 398 9.40 -3.21 -16.33
CA PHE A 398 8.81 -4.27 -17.13
C PHE A 398 8.46 -3.83 -18.54
N PRO A 399 8.81 -4.63 -19.57
CA PRO A 399 8.39 -4.42 -20.94
C PRO A 399 6.85 -4.32 -21.06
N SER A 400 6.38 -3.46 -21.95
CA SER A 400 4.95 -3.16 -22.11
C SER A 400 4.08 -4.39 -22.33
N ARG A 401 4.60 -5.37 -23.11
CA ARG A 401 3.91 -6.63 -23.46
C ARG A 401 3.56 -7.51 -22.26
N ILE A 402 4.38 -7.52 -21.24
CA ILE A 402 4.26 -8.44 -20.10
C ILE A 402 4.01 -7.71 -18.77
N ARG A 403 3.98 -6.36 -18.80
CA ARG A 403 3.94 -5.52 -17.60
C ARG A 403 2.80 -5.91 -16.65
N GLY A 404 1.59 -6.10 -17.15
CA GLY A 404 0.45 -6.45 -16.30
C GLY A 404 0.66 -7.74 -15.51
N ALA A 405 1.09 -8.81 -16.20
CA ALA A 405 1.35 -10.09 -15.55
C ALA A 405 2.57 -10.04 -14.61
N ALA A 406 3.64 -9.36 -15.01
CA ALA A 406 4.85 -9.22 -14.19
C ALA A 406 4.59 -8.40 -12.91
N VAL A 407 3.83 -7.31 -13.00
CA VAL A 407 3.40 -6.52 -11.84
C VAL A 407 2.52 -7.37 -10.91
N SER A 408 1.59 -8.16 -11.44
CA SER A 408 0.75 -9.06 -10.63
C SER A 408 1.58 -10.07 -9.85
N ILE A 409 2.63 -10.66 -10.47
CA ILE A 409 3.54 -11.58 -9.79
C ILE A 409 4.33 -10.84 -8.70
N ALA A 410 4.84 -9.64 -8.98
CA ALA A 410 5.55 -8.84 -8.00
C ALA A 410 4.65 -8.45 -6.81
N VAL A 411 3.40 -8.08 -7.04
CA VAL A 411 2.40 -7.78 -5.99
C VAL A 411 2.07 -9.04 -5.18
N THR A 412 1.94 -10.19 -5.82
CA THR A 412 1.74 -11.48 -5.13
C THR A 412 2.92 -11.79 -4.21
N ALA A 413 4.15 -11.61 -4.69
CA ALA A 413 5.37 -11.78 -3.89
C ALA A 413 5.42 -10.77 -2.72
N LEU A 414 4.99 -9.53 -2.93
CA LEU A 414 4.90 -8.48 -1.92
C LEU A 414 3.97 -8.89 -0.77
N TRP A 415 2.73 -9.28 -1.07
CA TRP A 415 1.78 -9.70 -0.04
C TRP A 415 2.22 -10.95 0.69
N SER A 416 2.79 -11.93 -0.04
CA SER A 416 3.36 -13.15 0.56
C SER A 416 4.53 -12.82 1.49
N ALA A 417 5.45 -11.96 1.07
CA ALA A 417 6.58 -11.50 1.88
C ALA A 417 6.11 -10.75 3.14
N CYS A 418 5.08 -9.89 2.98
CA CYS A 418 4.48 -9.17 4.09
C CYS A 418 3.86 -10.12 5.12
N PHE A 419 3.12 -11.13 4.65
CA PHE A 419 2.56 -12.17 5.51
C PHE A 419 3.66 -12.88 6.30
N VAL A 420 4.69 -13.38 5.61
CA VAL A 420 5.81 -14.10 6.26
C VAL A 420 6.49 -13.23 7.30
N LEU A 421 6.81 -11.96 6.98
CA LEU A 421 7.42 -11.03 7.92
C LEU A 421 6.55 -10.83 9.16
N THR A 422 5.27 -10.48 8.95
CA THR A 422 4.35 -10.15 10.04
C THR A 422 4.07 -11.37 10.92
N TYR A 423 3.90 -12.56 10.31
CA TYR A 423 3.69 -13.80 11.07
C TYR A 423 4.93 -14.22 11.85
N SER A 424 6.12 -14.06 11.28
CA SER A 424 7.37 -14.53 11.90
C SER A 424 7.92 -13.61 12.98
N PHE A 425 7.50 -12.35 13.02
CA PHE A 425 8.05 -11.37 13.98
C PHE A 425 7.92 -11.81 15.45
N PRO A 426 6.76 -12.28 15.97
CA PRO A 426 6.67 -12.72 17.37
C PRO A 426 7.65 -13.85 17.71
N PHE A 427 7.90 -14.78 16.77
CA PHE A 427 8.88 -15.85 16.97
C PHE A 427 10.31 -15.30 17.05
N LEU A 428 10.66 -14.38 16.13
CA LEU A 428 11.97 -13.74 16.12
C LEU A 428 12.19 -12.93 17.39
N ASN A 429 11.19 -12.14 17.79
CA ASN A 429 11.27 -11.30 18.98
C ASN A 429 11.36 -12.14 20.27
N HIS A 430 10.65 -13.27 20.33
CA HIS A 430 10.73 -14.19 21.47
C HIS A 430 12.10 -14.90 21.53
N ALA A 431 12.67 -15.30 20.39
CA ALA A 431 13.93 -16.06 20.33
C ALA A 431 15.17 -15.17 20.49
N LEU A 432 15.18 -13.98 19.90
CA LEU A 432 16.36 -13.11 19.76
C LEU A 432 16.24 -11.78 20.51
N GLY A 433 15.06 -11.49 21.05
CA GLY A 433 14.73 -10.18 21.60
C GLY A 433 14.68 -9.08 20.53
N ALA A 434 14.38 -7.86 20.97
CA ALA A 434 14.31 -6.71 20.09
C ALA A 434 15.67 -6.42 19.41
N SER A 435 16.78 -6.54 20.13
CA SER A 435 18.12 -6.29 19.59
C SER A 435 18.46 -7.21 18.41
N GLY A 436 18.32 -8.54 18.59
CA GLY A 436 18.61 -9.51 17.54
C GLY A 436 17.69 -9.37 16.33
N THR A 437 16.42 -9.07 16.58
CA THR A 437 15.43 -8.86 15.52
C THR A 437 15.78 -7.64 14.65
N PHE A 438 16.13 -6.50 15.24
CA PHE A 438 16.55 -5.33 14.46
C PHE A 438 17.89 -5.55 13.72
N TRP A 439 18.82 -6.34 14.25
CA TRP A 439 20.04 -6.71 13.52
C TRP A 439 19.77 -7.60 12.31
N ILE A 440 18.77 -8.49 12.36
CA ILE A 440 18.33 -9.23 11.16
C ILE A 440 17.84 -8.26 10.09
N TYR A 441 16.99 -7.28 10.45
CA TYR A 441 16.51 -6.29 9.47
C TYR A 441 17.63 -5.39 8.95
N ALA A 442 18.60 -5.03 9.76
CA ALA A 442 19.82 -4.35 9.32
C ALA A 442 20.58 -5.17 8.27
N GLY A 443 20.74 -6.48 8.52
CA GLY A 443 21.37 -7.42 7.58
C GLY A 443 20.60 -7.53 6.26
N ILE A 444 19.27 -7.62 6.31
CA ILE A 444 18.43 -7.65 5.10
C ILE A 444 18.59 -6.35 4.30
N CYS A 445 18.59 -5.19 4.96
CA CYS A 445 18.82 -3.91 4.30
C CYS A 445 20.22 -3.81 3.69
N ALA A 446 21.25 -4.34 4.34
CA ALA A 446 22.62 -4.39 3.80
C ALA A 446 22.71 -5.29 2.55
N VAL A 447 22.10 -6.48 2.58
CA VAL A 447 21.99 -7.37 1.41
C VAL A 447 21.22 -6.68 0.29
N GLY A 448 20.11 -6.01 0.65
CA GLY A 448 19.31 -5.20 -0.27
C GLY A 448 20.13 -4.11 -0.94
N PHE A 449 20.90 -3.35 -0.16
CA PHE A 449 21.80 -2.31 -0.67
C PHE A 449 22.81 -2.85 -1.68
N VAL A 450 23.49 -3.94 -1.33
CA VAL A 450 24.48 -4.58 -2.21
C VAL A 450 23.83 -5.05 -3.52
N TYR A 451 22.69 -5.74 -3.42
CA TYR A 451 21.99 -6.22 -4.61
C TYR A 451 21.53 -5.07 -5.51
N LEU A 452 20.96 -4.01 -4.95
CA LEU A 452 20.51 -2.83 -5.69
C LEU A 452 21.68 -2.10 -6.34
N ALA A 453 22.83 -1.99 -5.67
CA ALA A 453 24.02 -1.34 -6.21
C ALA A 453 24.51 -2.02 -7.49
N PHE A 454 24.42 -3.35 -7.58
CA PHE A 454 24.89 -4.10 -8.75
C PHE A 454 23.81 -4.34 -9.82
N ARG A 455 22.52 -4.38 -9.45
CA ARG A 455 21.46 -4.85 -10.34
C ARG A 455 20.41 -3.81 -10.73
N LEU A 456 20.20 -2.76 -9.94
CA LEU A 456 19.18 -1.77 -10.22
C LEU A 456 19.73 -0.72 -11.21
N PRO A 457 19.19 -0.62 -12.45
CA PRO A 457 19.53 0.48 -13.36
C PRO A 457 18.84 1.77 -12.90
N GLU A 458 19.40 2.92 -13.32
CA GLU A 458 18.68 4.19 -13.18
C GLU A 458 17.63 4.32 -14.30
N THR A 459 16.39 4.55 -13.89
CA THR A 459 15.26 4.69 -14.83
C THR A 459 14.86 6.14 -15.08
N LYS A 460 15.36 7.08 -14.28
CA LYS A 460 15.04 8.50 -14.40
C LYS A 460 15.34 9.04 -15.80
N GLY A 461 14.32 9.68 -16.41
CA GLY A 461 14.45 10.36 -17.69
C GLY A 461 14.65 9.44 -18.91
N LYS A 462 14.51 8.12 -18.72
CA LYS A 462 14.56 7.16 -19.83
C LYS A 462 13.15 6.79 -20.28
N SER A 463 12.94 6.60 -21.59
CA SER A 463 11.71 6.00 -22.08
C SER A 463 11.65 4.51 -21.71
N LEU A 464 10.47 3.94 -21.69
CA LEU A 464 10.28 2.51 -21.38
C LEU A 464 11.03 1.62 -22.37
N GLU A 465 11.09 2.03 -23.63
CA GLU A 465 11.81 1.35 -24.70
C GLU A 465 13.33 1.41 -24.48
N ALA A 466 13.86 2.55 -24.02
CA ALA A 466 15.27 2.69 -23.67
C ALA A 466 15.67 1.85 -22.45
N ILE A 467 14.76 1.70 -21.48
CA ILE A 467 14.96 0.79 -20.34
C ILE A 467 14.97 -0.66 -20.83
N GLU A 468 14.03 -1.04 -21.70
CA GLU A 468 13.95 -2.39 -22.26
C GLU A 468 15.23 -2.76 -23.05
N GLN A 469 15.76 -1.84 -23.84
CA GLN A 469 17.03 -2.02 -24.56
C GLN A 469 18.24 -2.16 -23.63
N SER A 470 18.23 -1.53 -22.46
CA SER A 470 19.33 -1.63 -21.48
C SER A 470 19.48 -3.01 -20.84
N TRP A 471 18.49 -3.90 -21.03
CA TRP A 471 18.51 -5.28 -20.56
C TRP A 471 19.01 -6.30 -21.61
N GLY A 472 19.39 -5.81 -22.77
CA GLY A 472 19.91 -6.62 -23.91
C GLY A 472 21.33 -7.11 -23.80
#